data_5f6d480b22ddf077ce92bf1f674f0162
#
_entry.id   5f6d480b22ddf077ce92bf1f674f0162
#
_cell.length_a   1.000
_cell.length_b   1.000
_cell.length_c   1.000
_cell.angle_alpha   90.00
_cell.angle_beta   90.00
_cell.angle_gamma   90.00
#
_symmetry.space_group_name_H-M   'P 1'
#
loop_
_entity.id
_entity.type
_entity.pdbx_description
1 polymer ?
#
loop_
_entity_poly.entity_id
_entity_poly.type
_entity_poly.pdbx_seq_one_letter_code
_entity_poly.pdbx_strand_id
1 'polypeptide(L)'
;MKLCRYGKDGFEKPGMIDSDGKLRDLSKVIGNIGPAEISPRGLKNLARIKPGSLPVVAGNPRMGVPYVGIGKFVAIGLNYSDHAKEAGMAIPSEPIIFSKATTCINGPDDDVIKPPASTKLDWEVELGIVIGTKARHVTKEKALEHVAGYCVVNDVSERAFQLQSSQWDKGKSYDTFGPIGPWLVTTDEITDPQVLDMFLDLNGKRMQSGNTRTMIFDCAHLVAYVSQYMTLLPGDIITTGTPPGVGMGVKPDPVFLKVGDVMTLGLQGLGQQKQKVVAYQG
;
A
#
# COMPACT_ATOMS: atom_id res chain seq x y z
N MET A 1 -14.83 8.23 -0.20
CA MET A 1 -14.15 9.15 -1.18
C MET A 1 -12.85 8.52 -1.66
N LYS A 2 -12.42 8.84 -2.91
CA LYS A 2 -11.11 8.43 -3.45
C LYS A 2 -10.23 9.66 -3.55
N LEU A 3 -9.31 9.82 -2.61
CA LEU A 3 -8.38 10.94 -2.52
C LEU A 3 -7.05 10.58 -3.19
N CYS A 4 -6.47 11.50 -3.94
CA CYS A 4 -5.25 11.27 -4.71
C CYS A 4 -4.38 12.53 -4.80
N ARG A 5 -3.15 12.33 -5.23
CA ARG A 5 -2.25 13.42 -5.62
C ARG A 5 -1.75 13.15 -7.04
N TYR A 6 -1.67 14.18 -7.84
CA TYR A 6 -1.33 14.08 -9.26
C TYR A 6 -0.39 15.18 -9.72
N GLY A 7 0.38 14.91 -10.75
CA GLY A 7 1.30 15.87 -11.35
C GLY A 7 2.76 15.43 -11.30
N LYS A 8 3.66 16.37 -11.55
CA LYS A 8 5.10 16.11 -11.55
C LYS A 8 5.57 15.72 -10.14
N ASP A 9 6.49 14.77 -10.08
CA ASP A 9 7.10 14.32 -8.83
C ASP A 9 7.67 15.50 -8.03
N GLY A 10 7.38 15.51 -6.71
CA GLY A 10 7.71 16.60 -5.79
C GLY A 10 6.83 17.86 -5.91
N PHE A 11 5.95 17.95 -6.93
CA PHE A 11 5.06 19.09 -7.18
C PHE A 11 3.60 18.66 -7.36
N GLU A 12 3.22 17.51 -6.79
CA GLU A 12 1.88 16.99 -6.92
C GLU A 12 0.84 17.90 -6.25
N LYS A 13 -0.32 17.96 -6.89
CA LYS A 13 -1.50 18.67 -6.42
C LYS A 13 -2.51 17.69 -5.81
N PRO A 14 -3.31 18.12 -4.82
CA PRO A 14 -4.37 17.30 -4.29
C PRO A 14 -5.51 17.17 -5.29
N GLY A 15 -6.10 15.97 -5.34
CA GLY A 15 -7.23 15.65 -6.20
C GLY A 15 -8.17 14.65 -5.55
N MET A 16 -9.31 14.44 -6.19
CA MET A 16 -10.25 13.37 -5.85
C MET A 16 -10.85 12.77 -7.12
N ILE A 17 -11.25 11.52 -7.05
CA ILE A 17 -11.98 10.86 -8.15
C ILE A 17 -13.48 10.97 -7.86
N ASP A 18 -14.24 11.47 -8.84
CA ASP A 18 -15.70 11.56 -8.75
C ASP A 18 -16.40 10.22 -9.10
N SER A 19 -17.74 10.21 -9.03
CA SER A 19 -18.57 9.03 -9.36
C SER A 19 -18.44 8.58 -10.81
N ASP A 20 -18.05 9.47 -11.71
CA ASP A 20 -17.84 9.17 -13.13
C ASP A 20 -16.41 8.69 -13.41
N GLY A 21 -15.56 8.57 -12.38
CA GLY A 21 -14.15 8.22 -12.49
C GLY A 21 -13.25 9.35 -12.96
N LYS A 22 -13.73 10.61 -12.99
CA LYS A 22 -12.95 11.76 -13.43
C LYS A 22 -12.11 12.31 -12.28
N LEU A 23 -10.88 12.66 -12.58
CA LEU A 23 -10.00 13.37 -11.65
C LEU A 23 -10.43 14.81 -11.50
N ARG A 24 -10.66 15.25 -10.27
CA ARG A 24 -11.05 16.61 -9.88
C ARG A 24 -9.95 17.30 -9.10
N ASP A 25 -9.65 18.53 -9.44
CA ASP A 25 -8.63 19.35 -8.80
C ASP A 25 -9.11 19.93 -7.47
N LEU A 26 -8.45 19.59 -6.36
CA LEU A 26 -8.71 20.12 -5.02
C LEU A 26 -7.80 21.31 -4.65
N SER A 27 -6.85 21.72 -5.49
CA SER A 27 -5.79 22.67 -5.13
C SER A 27 -6.30 24.08 -4.75
N LYS A 28 -7.54 24.43 -5.13
CA LYS A 28 -8.19 25.67 -4.68
C LYS A 28 -8.92 25.55 -3.34
N VAL A 29 -9.01 24.32 -2.79
CA VAL A 29 -9.73 24.02 -1.55
C VAL A 29 -8.76 23.69 -0.41
N ILE A 30 -7.74 22.90 -0.72
CA ILE A 30 -6.69 22.46 0.22
C ILE A 30 -5.33 22.58 -0.44
N GLY A 31 -4.28 22.83 0.36
CA GLY A 31 -2.92 22.90 -0.16
C GLY A 31 -2.34 21.53 -0.51
N ASN A 32 -2.64 20.50 0.28
CA ASN A 32 -2.21 19.11 0.04
C ASN A 32 -3.14 18.14 0.79
N ILE A 33 -2.98 16.83 0.59
CA ILE A 33 -3.62 15.79 1.39
C ILE A 33 -2.59 15.29 2.39
N GLY A 34 -2.70 15.74 3.62
CA GLY A 34 -1.79 15.38 4.70
C GLY A 34 -2.53 14.89 5.96
N PRO A 35 -1.84 14.75 7.09
CA PRO A 35 -2.44 14.28 8.34
C PRO A 35 -3.68 15.04 8.80
N ALA A 36 -3.75 16.34 8.51
CA ALA A 36 -4.91 17.16 8.86
C ALA A 36 -6.15 16.82 8.00
N GLU A 37 -5.97 16.62 6.69
CA GLU A 37 -7.02 16.33 5.74
C GLU A 37 -7.56 14.92 5.87
N ILE A 38 -6.72 13.95 6.24
CA ILE A 38 -7.14 12.55 6.47
C ILE A 38 -7.62 12.28 7.90
N SER A 39 -7.57 13.28 8.79
CA SER A 39 -8.20 13.18 10.11
C SER A 39 -9.74 13.10 9.99
N PRO A 40 -10.47 12.61 11.01
CA PRO A 40 -11.94 12.56 10.97
C PRO A 40 -12.57 13.93 10.66
N ARG A 41 -12.00 15.01 11.19
CA ARG A 41 -12.44 16.38 10.89
C ARG A 41 -12.16 16.77 9.45
N GLY A 42 -10.96 16.46 8.94
CA GLY A 42 -10.56 16.74 7.56
C GLY A 42 -11.43 16.01 6.56
N LEU A 43 -11.61 14.67 6.76
CA LEU A 43 -12.48 13.85 5.93
C LEU A 43 -13.94 14.34 5.94
N LYS A 44 -14.47 14.73 7.11
CA LYS A 44 -15.81 15.34 7.21
C LYS A 44 -15.93 16.64 6.44
N ASN A 45 -14.88 17.46 6.39
CA ASN A 45 -14.87 18.70 5.60
C ASN A 45 -14.80 18.40 4.10
N LEU A 46 -13.95 17.47 3.68
CA LEU A 46 -13.84 17.04 2.28
C LEU A 46 -15.13 16.41 1.76
N ALA A 47 -15.84 15.64 2.59
CA ALA A 47 -17.11 15.00 2.24
C ALA A 47 -18.26 16.01 1.95
N ARG A 48 -18.12 17.28 2.38
CA ARG A 48 -19.09 18.34 2.07
C ARG A 48 -18.91 18.92 0.67
N ILE A 49 -17.77 18.68 0.05
CA ILE A 49 -17.46 19.19 -1.29
C ILE A 49 -18.24 18.36 -2.30
N LYS A 50 -18.96 19.03 -3.19
CA LYS A 50 -19.61 18.38 -4.34
C LYS A 50 -18.54 18.18 -5.43
N PRO A 51 -18.10 16.95 -5.75
CA PRO A 51 -17.02 16.72 -6.72
C PRO A 51 -17.28 17.39 -8.08
N GLY A 52 -18.55 17.41 -8.53
CA GLY A 52 -18.95 18.04 -9.79
C GLY A 52 -18.72 19.56 -9.85
N SER A 53 -18.54 20.25 -8.70
CA SER A 53 -18.22 21.69 -8.66
C SER A 53 -16.72 21.97 -8.81
N LEU A 54 -15.87 20.94 -8.75
CA LEU A 54 -14.43 21.07 -8.88
C LEU A 54 -14.00 20.99 -10.35
N PRO A 55 -12.93 21.70 -10.75
CA PRO A 55 -12.38 21.59 -12.09
C PRO A 55 -11.98 20.14 -12.43
N VAL A 56 -12.31 19.70 -13.65
CA VAL A 56 -11.81 18.44 -14.19
C VAL A 56 -10.34 18.62 -14.56
N VAL A 57 -9.51 17.68 -14.16
CA VAL A 57 -8.11 17.60 -14.63
C VAL A 57 -8.08 16.88 -15.97
N ALA A 58 -7.62 17.56 -17.01
CA ALA A 58 -7.55 17.00 -18.35
C ALA A 58 -6.35 16.06 -18.51
N GLY A 59 -6.48 15.09 -19.43
CA GLY A 59 -5.43 14.11 -19.75
C GLY A 59 -5.27 13.03 -18.67
N ASN A 60 -4.13 12.36 -18.73
CA ASN A 60 -3.74 11.33 -17.77
C ASN A 60 -2.45 11.76 -17.05
N PRO A 61 -2.52 12.68 -16.08
CA PRO A 61 -1.33 13.08 -15.34
C PRO A 61 -0.78 11.91 -14.53
N ARG A 62 0.54 11.93 -14.26
CA ARG A 62 1.15 11.00 -13.30
C ARG A 62 0.40 11.07 -11.97
N MET A 63 0.11 9.93 -11.40
CA MET A 63 -0.41 9.82 -10.03
C MET A 63 0.77 9.67 -9.07
N GLY A 64 0.81 10.51 -8.04
CA GLY A 64 1.77 10.39 -6.96
C GLY A 64 1.22 9.56 -5.80
N VAL A 65 2.03 9.40 -4.76
CA VAL A 65 1.55 8.86 -3.46
C VAL A 65 0.32 9.64 -3.02
N PRO A 66 -0.81 8.99 -2.66
CA PRO A 66 -2.11 9.67 -2.52
C PRO A 66 -2.20 10.69 -1.40
N TYR A 67 -1.27 10.67 -0.46
CA TYR A 67 -1.17 11.63 0.64
C TYR A 67 0.28 11.80 1.09
N VAL A 68 0.57 12.84 1.87
CA VAL A 68 1.90 13.14 2.44
C VAL A 68 1.91 12.94 3.95
N GLY A 69 3.11 12.92 4.54
CA GLY A 69 3.28 12.87 6.00
C GLY A 69 3.27 11.45 6.56
N ILE A 70 3.66 10.46 5.76
CA ILE A 70 3.88 9.09 6.23
C ILE A 70 5.10 9.08 7.16
N GLY A 71 4.84 8.96 8.47
CA GLY A 71 5.88 8.93 9.49
C GLY A 71 6.44 7.52 9.73
N LYS A 72 5.56 6.51 9.64
CA LYS A 72 5.90 5.09 9.76
C LYS A 72 5.28 4.29 8.63
N PHE A 73 6.10 3.42 8.04
CA PHE A 73 5.64 2.39 7.14
C PHE A 73 5.88 1.04 7.83
N VAL A 74 4.85 0.60 8.55
CA VAL A 74 4.85 -0.67 9.27
C VAL A 74 4.38 -1.77 8.34
N ALA A 75 5.06 -2.91 8.36
CA ALA A 75 4.72 -4.06 7.53
C ALA A 75 4.51 -5.32 8.38
N ILE A 76 3.61 -6.18 7.92
CA ILE A 76 3.25 -7.44 8.58
C ILE A 76 3.66 -8.62 7.71
N GLY A 77 4.54 -9.47 8.22
CA GLY A 77 4.98 -10.68 7.54
C GLY A 77 4.02 -11.85 7.75
N LEU A 78 3.93 -12.74 6.74
CA LEU A 78 3.25 -14.04 6.81
C LEU A 78 1.82 -13.99 7.38
N ASN A 79 1.01 -13.05 6.88
CA ASN A 79 -0.34 -12.83 7.43
C ASN A 79 -1.48 -13.45 6.60
N TYR A 80 -1.19 -14.30 5.62
CA TYR A 80 -2.21 -15.02 4.86
C TYR A 80 -2.04 -16.53 5.06
N SER A 81 -3.11 -17.21 5.48
CA SER A 81 -3.09 -18.65 5.83
C SER A 81 -2.75 -19.55 4.64
N ASP A 82 -3.21 -19.18 3.46
CA ASP A 82 -2.90 -19.84 2.20
C ASP A 82 -1.43 -19.60 1.77
N HIS A 83 -0.89 -18.40 2.00
CA HIS A 83 0.53 -18.11 1.77
C HIS A 83 1.44 -18.87 2.76
N ALA A 84 1.08 -18.97 4.03
CA ALA A 84 1.81 -19.77 5.02
C ALA A 84 1.88 -21.26 4.57
N LYS A 85 0.77 -21.79 4.07
CA LYS A 85 0.69 -23.15 3.50
C LYS A 85 1.58 -23.30 2.26
N GLU A 86 1.57 -22.34 1.32
CA GLU A 86 2.45 -22.34 0.12
C GLU A 86 3.93 -22.36 0.52
N ALA A 87 4.31 -21.53 1.49
CA ALA A 87 5.69 -21.45 2.00
C ALA A 87 6.11 -22.64 2.87
N GLY A 88 5.18 -23.53 3.24
CA GLY A 88 5.44 -24.63 4.17
C GLY A 88 5.77 -24.16 5.60
N MET A 89 5.30 -22.97 5.97
CA MET A 89 5.54 -22.36 7.28
C MET A 89 4.35 -22.57 8.22
N ALA A 90 4.64 -22.69 9.52
CA ALA A 90 3.59 -22.71 10.53
C ALA A 90 2.88 -21.34 10.58
N ILE A 91 1.59 -21.35 10.89
CA ILE A 91 0.84 -20.13 11.16
C ILE A 91 1.45 -19.44 12.40
N PRO A 92 1.87 -18.15 12.28
CA PRO A 92 2.45 -17.45 13.41
C PRO A 92 1.39 -17.24 14.51
N SER A 93 1.83 -17.32 15.77
CA SER A 93 0.95 -17.09 16.94
C SER A 93 0.63 -15.60 17.16
N GLU A 94 1.43 -14.71 16.57
CA GLU A 94 1.28 -13.25 16.65
C GLU A 94 1.80 -12.59 15.36
N PRO A 95 1.36 -11.36 15.03
CA PRO A 95 1.83 -10.64 13.85
C PRO A 95 3.34 -10.41 13.86
N ILE A 96 4.01 -10.79 12.77
CA ILE A 96 5.44 -10.48 12.57
C ILE A 96 5.53 -9.05 12.07
N ILE A 97 6.05 -8.15 12.91
CA ILE A 97 6.18 -6.72 12.57
C ILE A 97 7.60 -6.45 12.05
N PHE A 98 7.69 -5.73 10.94
CA PHE A 98 8.93 -5.11 10.46
C PHE A 98 8.64 -3.71 9.91
N SER A 99 9.69 -2.93 9.65
CA SER A 99 9.55 -1.58 9.11
C SER A 99 10.10 -1.51 7.69
N LYS A 100 9.49 -0.64 6.90
CA LYS A 100 10.05 -0.16 5.64
C LYS A 100 10.49 1.30 5.84
N ALA A 101 11.72 1.64 5.44
CA ALA A 101 12.17 3.03 5.47
C ALA A 101 11.25 3.90 4.60
N THR A 102 10.87 5.08 5.09
CA THR A 102 9.95 5.95 4.34
C THR A 102 10.55 6.47 3.03
N THR A 103 11.87 6.36 2.85
CA THR A 103 12.54 6.64 1.56
C THR A 103 12.23 5.62 0.46
N CYS A 104 11.69 4.44 0.82
CA CYS A 104 11.26 3.46 -0.18
C CYS A 104 9.91 3.80 -0.84
N ILE A 105 9.18 4.78 -0.29
CA ILE A 105 7.85 5.16 -0.78
C ILE A 105 7.94 5.65 -2.22
N ASN A 106 7.03 5.17 -3.05
CA ASN A 106 6.98 5.45 -4.49
C ASN A 106 5.54 5.68 -4.96
N GLY A 107 5.36 6.36 -6.06
CA GLY A 107 4.05 6.53 -6.68
C GLY A 107 3.53 5.21 -7.27
N PRO A 108 2.19 5.08 -7.47
CA PRO A 108 1.57 3.83 -7.90
C PRO A 108 2.02 3.34 -9.28
N ASP A 109 2.38 4.28 -10.16
CA ASP A 109 2.76 3.98 -11.54
C ASP A 109 4.21 4.41 -11.84
N ASP A 110 5.00 4.71 -10.81
CA ASP A 110 6.41 5.04 -10.94
C ASP A 110 7.26 3.76 -11.04
N ASP A 111 8.41 3.88 -11.68
CA ASP A 111 9.30 2.75 -11.89
C ASP A 111 9.87 2.20 -10.56
N VAL A 112 10.08 0.89 -10.51
CA VAL A 112 10.78 0.21 -9.42
C VAL A 112 12.24 -0.03 -9.82
N ILE A 113 13.17 0.49 -9.03
CA ILE A 113 14.61 0.37 -9.30
C ILE A 113 15.11 -0.98 -8.80
N LYS A 114 15.70 -1.76 -9.70
CA LYS A 114 16.44 -2.97 -9.32
C LYS A 114 17.83 -2.59 -8.81
N PRO A 115 18.16 -2.89 -7.52
CA PRO A 115 19.48 -2.60 -6.97
C PRO A 115 20.61 -3.26 -7.76
N PRO A 116 21.81 -2.66 -7.86
CA PRO A 116 22.94 -3.23 -8.63
C PRO A 116 23.32 -4.66 -8.21
N ALA A 117 23.28 -4.96 -6.91
CA ALA A 117 23.57 -6.29 -6.36
C ALA A 117 22.35 -7.21 -6.22
N SER A 118 21.20 -6.79 -6.75
CA SER A 118 19.95 -7.56 -6.66
C SER A 118 19.98 -8.81 -7.52
N THR A 119 19.67 -9.94 -6.91
CA THR A 119 19.57 -11.25 -7.59
C THR A 119 18.20 -11.89 -7.46
N LYS A 120 17.39 -11.46 -6.47
CA LYS A 120 16.11 -12.08 -6.10
C LYS A 120 15.03 -11.03 -5.82
N LEU A 121 14.88 -10.05 -6.74
CA LEU A 121 13.84 -9.03 -6.63
C LEU A 121 12.47 -9.67 -6.84
N ASP A 122 11.51 -9.37 -5.94
CA ASP A 122 10.21 -10.02 -5.85
C ASP A 122 9.11 -8.99 -5.61
N TRP A 123 7.86 -9.39 -5.80
CA TRP A 123 6.64 -8.60 -5.69
C TRP A 123 5.74 -9.10 -4.58
N GLU A 124 4.93 -8.21 -4.01
CA GLU A 124 3.92 -8.55 -2.99
C GLU A 124 2.75 -7.55 -3.06
N VAL A 125 1.61 -7.96 -3.64
CA VAL A 125 0.39 -7.14 -3.57
C VAL A 125 -0.18 -7.21 -2.16
N GLU A 126 -0.47 -6.03 -1.57
CA GLU A 126 -0.93 -5.92 -0.20
C GLU A 126 -2.00 -4.86 -0.02
N LEU A 127 -2.85 -5.04 1.00
CA LEU A 127 -3.73 -3.99 1.51
C LEU A 127 -2.92 -3.07 2.43
N GLY A 128 -2.99 -1.76 2.22
CA GLY A 128 -2.47 -0.74 3.11
C GLY A 128 -3.57 -0.14 3.97
N ILE A 129 -3.41 -0.12 5.29
CA ILE A 129 -4.29 0.53 6.28
C ILE A 129 -3.69 1.89 6.61
N VAL A 130 -4.40 2.97 6.32
CA VAL A 130 -3.93 4.34 6.58
C VAL A 130 -4.56 4.88 7.86
N ILE A 131 -3.73 5.29 8.80
CA ILE A 131 -4.17 5.82 10.10
C ILE A 131 -4.66 7.27 9.96
N GLY A 132 -5.84 7.54 10.47
CA GLY A 132 -6.46 8.88 10.47
C GLY A 132 -6.53 9.55 11.85
N THR A 133 -6.45 8.75 12.90
CA THR A 133 -6.48 9.23 14.28
C THR A 133 -5.40 8.53 15.09
N LYS A 134 -4.72 9.25 15.98
CA LYS A 134 -3.70 8.69 16.87
C LYS A 134 -4.22 7.43 17.57
N ALA A 135 -3.54 6.31 17.38
CA ALA A 135 -3.81 5.04 18.05
C ALA A 135 -2.65 4.65 18.96
N ARG A 136 -2.97 4.42 20.25
CA ARG A 136 -2.02 3.95 21.26
C ARG A 136 -2.79 3.11 22.27
N HIS A 137 -2.38 1.85 22.44
CA HIS A 137 -3.06 0.87 23.32
C HIS A 137 -4.56 0.77 23.03
N VAL A 138 -4.96 0.78 21.76
CA VAL A 138 -6.36 0.65 21.37
C VAL A 138 -6.81 -0.81 21.43
N THR A 139 -8.08 -1.03 21.75
CA THR A 139 -8.66 -2.39 21.71
C THR A 139 -9.06 -2.75 20.30
N LYS A 140 -9.21 -4.04 20.02
CA LYS A 140 -9.59 -4.53 18.69
C LYS A 140 -10.95 -3.96 18.24
N GLU A 141 -11.90 -3.85 19.15
CA GLU A 141 -13.26 -3.37 18.89
C GLU A 141 -13.28 -1.90 18.43
N LYS A 142 -12.30 -1.10 18.88
CA LYS A 142 -12.18 0.34 18.53
C LYS A 142 -11.13 0.62 17.46
N ALA A 143 -10.36 -0.39 17.05
CA ALA A 143 -9.20 -0.20 16.19
C ALA A 143 -9.54 0.47 14.85
N LEU A 144 -10.63 0.07 14.19
CA LEU A 144 -11.03 0.63 12.90
C LEU A 144 -11.54 2.08 12.98
N GLU A 145 -11.93 2.58 14.18
CA GLU A 145 -12.26 4.00 14.39
C GLU A 145 -11.04 4.92 14.18
N HIS A 146 -9.83 4.36 14.21
CA HIS A 146 -8.57 5.09 13.99
C HIS A 146 -8.11 5.10 12.54
N VAL A 147 -8.81 4.40 11.64
CA VAL A 147 -8.45 4.26 10.23
C VAL A 147 -9.09 5.36 9.39
N ALA A 148 -8.30 6.04 8.55
CA ALA A 148 -8.79 7.01 7.57
C ALA A 148 -9.33 6.32 6.31
N GLY A 149 -8.70 5.23 5.90
CA GLY A 149 -9.02 4.49 4.70
C GLY A 149 -7.96 3.49 4.33
N TYR A 150 -8.03 3.03 3.09
CA TYR A 150 -7.22 1.94 2.56
C TYR A 150 -6.62 2.31 1.20
N CYS A 151 -5.51 1.69 0.86
CA CYS A 151 -4.85 1.82 -0.44
C CYS A 151 -4.21 0.50 -0.87
N VAL A 152 -3.84 0.40 -2.15
CA VAL A 152 -3.00 -0.69 -2.64
C VAL A 152 -1.54 -0.38 -2.30
N VAL A 153 -0.79 -1.39 -1.90
CA VAL A 153 0.65 -1.36 -1.66
C VAL A 153 1.31 -2.47 -2.46
N ASN A 154 2.50 -2.22 -2.99
CA ASN A 154 3.41 -3.26 -3.45
C ASN A 154 4.59 -3.32 -2.48
N ASP A 155 4.66 -4.36 -1.63
CA ASP A 155 5.79 -4.56 -0.72
C ASP A 155 6.95 -5.22 -1.46
N VAL A 156 7.55 -4.48 -2.41
CA VAL A 156 8.68 -4.95 -3.21
C VAL A 156 9.81 -5.40 -2.29
N SER A 157 10.40 -6.56 -2.60
CA SER A 157 11.33 -7.26 -1.74
C SER A 157 12.55 -7.74 -2.51
N GLU A 158 13.75 -7.48 -2.03
CA GLU A 158 14.95 -8.19 -2.49
C GLU A 158 15.25 -9.35 -1.52
N ARG A 159 14.86 -10.56 -1.90
CA ARG A 159 14.91 -11.73 -1.03
C ARG A 159 16.33 -12.11 -0.61
N ALA A 160 17.33 -11.88 -1.48
CA ALA A 160 18.72 -12.15 -1.12
C ALA A 160 19.21 -11.23 0.00
N PHE A 161 18.73 -9.98 0.06
CA PHE A 161 19.05 -9.07 1.17
C PHE A 161 18.22 -9.35 2.41
N GLN A 162 16.92 -9.63 2.24
CA GLN A 162 15.98 -9.95 3.32
C GLN A 162 16.47 -11.13 4.17
N LEU A 163 16.99 -12.18 3.53
CA LEU A 163 17.35 -13.43 4.19
C LEU A 163 18.81 -13.47 4.71
N GLN A 164 19.56 -12.38 4.65
CA GLN A 164 20.93 -12.31 5.18
C GLN A 164 21.00 -12.25 6.71
N SER A 165 19.90 -11.86 7.36
CA SER A 165 19.80 -11.78 8.82
C SER A 165 18.36 -12.01 9.24
N SER A 166 18.10 -11.99 10.56
CA SER A 166 16.73 -12.00 11.10
C SER A 166 15.96 -10.68 10.91
N GLN A 167 16.65 -9.61 10.53
CA GLN A 167 16.05 -8.30 10.26
C GLN A 167 15.81 -8.14 8.75
N TRP A 168 14.56 -7.86 8.35
CA TRP A 168 14.15 -7.84 6.94
C TRP A 168 14.34 -6.49 6.26
N ASP A 169 14.56 -5.44 7.04
CA ASP A 169 14.53 -4.03 6.60
C ASP A 169 15.36 -3.74 5.35
N LYS A 170 16.59 -4.26 5.26
CA LYS A 170 17.44 -4.02 4.09
C LYS A 170 16.96 -4.66 2.80
N GLY A 171 16.17 -5.72 2.89
CA GLY A 171 15.51 -6.34 1.73
C GLY A 171 14.19 -5.69 1.35
N LYS A 172 13.65 -4.85 2.23
CA LYS A 172 12.31 -4.25 2.13
C LYS A 172 12.33 -2.72 1.97
N SER A 173 13.48 -2.06 2.18
CA SER A 173 13.58 -0.61 2.33
C SER A 173 14.41 0.09 1.26
N TYR A 174 14.81 -0.59 0.18
CA TYR A 174 15.51 0.06 -0.93
C TYR A 174 14.59 1.08 -1.60
N ASP A 175 15.16 2.16 -2.14
CA ASP A 175 14.39 3.20 -2.82
C ASP A 175 13.43 2.61 -3.84
N THR A 176 12.22 3.15 -3.91
CA THR A 176 11.11 2.69 -4.76
C THR A 176 10.46 1.34 -4.40
N PHE A 177 10.83 0.70 -3.29
CA PHE A 177 10.28 -0.60 -2.88
C PHE A 177 8.91 -0.51 -2.19
N GLY A 178 8.32 0.66 -2.10
CA GLY A 178 7.03 0.90 -1.46
C GLY A 178 6.04 1.69 -2.31
N PRO A 179 5.65 1.23 -3.52
CA PRO A 179 4.58 1.87 -4.28
C PRO A 179 3.26 1.87 -3.50
N ILE A 180 2.61 3.05 -3.39
CA ILE A 180 1.35 3.28 -2.67
C ILE A 180 0.37 4.03 -3.56
N GLY A 181 -0.88 3.59 -3.62
CA GLY A 181 -1.96 4.24 -4.36
C GLY A 181 -2.72 3.29 -5.28
N PRO A 182 -3.41 3.78 -6.32
CA PRO A 182 -3.39 5.14 -6.89
C PRO A 182 -4.13 6.19 -6.06
N TRP A 183 -4.97 5.80 -5.12
CA TRP A 183 -5.69 6.68 -4.22
C TRP A 183 -5.84 6.10 -2.82
N LEU A 184 -6.10 6.97 -1.86
CA LEU A 184 -6.62 6.62 -0.56
C LEU A 184 -8.14 6.55 -0.67
N VAL A 185 -8.71 5.38 -0.43
CA VAL A 185 -10.16 5.16 -0.39
C VAL A 185 -10.62 5.20 1.06
N THR A 186 -11.48 6.16 1.39
CA THR A 186 -11.95 6.36 2.77
C THR A 186 -12.87 5.23 3.23
N THR A 187 -12.97 5.01 4.55
CA THR A 187 -13.68 3.87 5.15
C THR A 187 -15.17 3.81 4.82
N ASP A 188 -15.80 4.91 4.43
CA ASP A 188 -17.19 4.97 3.99
C ASP A 188 -17.43 4.25 2.64
N GLU A 189 -16.40 4.09 1.80
CA GLU A 189 -16.49 3.33 0.53
C GLU A 189 -16.06 1.86 0.68
N ILE A 190 -15.26 1.54 1.70
CA ILE A 190 -14.81 0.18 2.01
C ILE A 190 -15.41 -0.22 3.35
N THR A 191 -16.59 -0.78 3.31
CA THR A 191 -17.35 -1.16 4.52
C THR A 191 -16.78 -2.38 5.23
N ASP A 192 -16.15 -3.29 4.47
CA ASP A 192 -15.46 -4.46 5.03
C ASP A 192 -14.12 -4.69 4.32
N PRO A 193 -12.99 -4.37 4.96
CA PRO A 193 -11.66 -4.60 4.39
C PRO A 193 -11.25 -6.08 4.35
N GLN A 194 -12.05 -6.99 4.91
CA GLN A 194 -11.73 -8.43 5.01
C GLN A 194 -12.32 -9.29 3.89
N VAL A 195 -12.90 -8.67 2.84
CA VAL A 195 -13.52 -9.40 1.73
C VAL A 195 -13.09 -8.89 0.35
N LEU A 196 -11.95 -8.23 0.26
CA LEU A 196 -11.45 -7.62 -0.96
C LEU A 196 -10.66 -8.63 -1.79
N ASP A 197 -11.05 -8.83 -3.06
CA ASP A 197 -10.23 -9.56 -4.01
C ASP A 197 -8.98 -8.76 -4.37
N MET A 198 -7.86 -9.45 -4.55
CA MET A 198 -6.57 -8.85 -4.85
C MET A 198 -5.79 -9.69 -5.87
N PHE A 199 -5.00 -9.02 -6.68
CA PHE A 199 -4.24 -9.67 -7.74
C PHE A 199 -2.93 -8.96 -8.05
N LEU A 200 -2.00 -9.72 -8.64
CA LEU A 200 -0.82 -9.18 -9.31
C LEU A 200 -0.55 -9.98 -10.58
N ASP A 201 -0.33 -9.25 -11.66
CA ASP A 201 0.10 -9.78 -12.96
C ASP A 201 1.54 -9.33 -13.25
N LEU A 202 2.39 -10.27 -13.63
CA LEU A 202 3.73 -10.01 -14.15
C LEU A 202 3.72 -10.19 -15.67
N ASN A 203 4.02 -9.13 -16.43
CA ASN A 203 4.00 -9.14 -17.89
C ASN A 203 2.68 -9.69 -18.48
N GLY A 204 1.56 -9.37 -17.83
CA GLY A 204 0.22 -9.82 -18.22
C GLY A 204 -0.13 -11.24 -17.79
N LYS A 205 0.76 -11.96 -17.11
CA LYS A 205 0.47 -13.28 -16.54
C LYS A 205 0.10 -13.15 -15.07
N ARG A 206 -1.05 -13.70 -14.67
CA ARG A 206 -1.48 -13.75 -13.27
C ARG A 206 -0.49 -14.55 -12.41
N MET A 207 0.10 -13.88 -11.41
CA MET A 207 1.01 -14.46 -10.44
C MET A 207 0.36 -14.59 -9.06
N GLN A 208 -0.30 -13.53 -8.59
CA GLN A 208 -1.04 -13.57 -7.33
C GLN A 208 -2.55 -13.41 -7.59
N SER A 209 -3.35 -14.21 -6.89
CA SER A 209 -4.81 -14.10 -6.85
C SER A 209 -5.23 -14.51 -5.43
N GLY A 210 -5.76 -13.58 -4.67
CA GLY A 210 -6.12 -13.77 -3.28
C GLY A 210 -7.31 -12.95 -2.85
N ASN A 211 -7.66 -13.07 -1.58
CA ASN A 211 -8.72 -12.27 -0.96
C ASN A 211 -8.33 -11.99 0.49
N THR A 212 -8.58 -10.80 0.98
CA THR A 212 -8.24 -10.39 2.35
C THR A 212 -8.92 -11.24 3.43
N ARG A 213 -9.95 -12.03 3.09
CA ARG A 213 -10.61 -12.99 4.01
C ARG A 213 -9.68 -14.09 4.52
N THR A 214 -8.56 -14.37 3.82
CA THR A 214 -7.60 -15.39 4.22
C THR A 214 -6.48 -14.85 5.13
N MET A 215 -6.58 -13.57 5.53
CA MET A 215 -5.71 -13.00 6.57
C MET A 215 -5.81 -13.82 7.86
N ILE A 216 -4.66 -14.09 8.48
CA ILE A 216 -4.55 -14.74 9.80
C ILE A 216 -4.97 -13.74 10.88
N PHE A 217 -4.48 -12.51 10.79
CA PHE A 217 -4.83 -11.39 11.66
C PHE A 217 -5.54 -10.32 10.85
N ASP A 218 -6.80 -10.05 11.18
CA ASP A 218 -7.63 -9.06 10.49
C ASP A 218 -7.14 -7.62 10.71
N CYS A 219 -7.62 -6.68 9.89
CA CYS A 219 -7.20 -5.27 9.96
C CYS A 219 -7.39 -4.65 11.35
N ALA A 220 -8.47 -4.97 12.05
CA ALA A 220 -8.72 -4.47 13.40
C ALA A 220 -7.69 -5.02 14.39
N HIS A 221 -7.36 -6.31 14.29
CA HIS A 221 -6.32 -6.92 15.11
C HIS A 221 -4.96 -6.28 14.86
N LEU A 222 -4.59 -6.05 13.59
CA LEU A 222 -3.30 -5.45 13.24
C LEU A 222 -3.15 -4.04 13.82
N VAL A 223 -4.16 -3.18 13.68
CA VAL A 223 -4.12 -1.82 14.25
C VAL A 223 -4.04 -1.88 15.78
N ALA A 224 -4.86 -2.73 16.43
CA ALA A 224 -4.83 -2.91 17.88
C ALA A 224 -3.45 -3.41 18.34
N TYR A 225 -2.94 -4.46 17.69
CA TYR A 225 -1.66 -5.10 18.06
C TYR A 225 -0.48 -4.16 17.92
N VAL A 226 -0.32 -3.52 16.76
CA VAL A 226 0.79 -2.57 16.52
C VAL A 226 0.73 -1.41 17.52
N SER A 227 -0.47 -0.93 17.87
CA SER A 227 -0.66 0.17 18.82
C SER A 227 -0.21 -0.14 20.25
N GLN A 228 0.02 -1.42 20.61
CA GLN A 228 0.57 -1.81 21.91
C GLN A 228 2.06 -1.51 22.01
N TYR A 229 2.78 -1.57 20.89
CA TYR A 229 4.24 -1.46 20.87
C TYR A 229 4.71 -0.08 20.40
N MET A 230 3.92 0.61 19.58
CA MET A 230 4.24 1.95 19.09
C MET A 230 2.99 2.80 18.87
N THR A 231 3.09 4.09 19.17
CA THR A 231 2.00 5.02 18.85
C THR A 231 1.90 5.18 17.33
N LEU A 232 0.74 4.90 16.76
CA LEU A 232 0.40 5.22 15.39
C LEU A 232 -0.15 6.63 15.31
N LEU A 233 0.28 7.40 14.33
CA LEU A 233 -0.12 8.79 14.09
C LEU A 233 -0.88 8.92 12.76
N PRO A 234 -1.70 9.95 12.57
CA PRO A 234 -2.33 10.22 11.29
C PRO A 234 -1.30 10.29 10.16
N GLY A 235 -1.53 9.53 9.09
CA GLY A 235 -0.60 9.35 7.98
C GLY A 235 0.28 8.11 8.06
N ASP A 236 0.47 7.50 9.22
CA ASP A 236 1.17 6.20 9.29
C ASP A 236 0.39 5.14 8.51
N ILE A 237 1.12 4.20 7.90
CA ILE A 237 0.54 3.11 7.13
C ILE A 237 0.98 1.76 7.70
N ILE A 238 0.04 0.80 7.72
CA ILE A 238 0.30 -0.62 8.00
C ILE A 238 -0.02 -1.40 6.74
N THR A 239 0.98 -2.08 6.15
CA THR A 239 0.77 -3.03 5.07
C THR A 239 0.61 -4.44 5.64
N THR A 240 -0.36 -5.20 5.10
CA THR A 240 -1.02 -6.28 5.84
C THR A 240 -0.53 -7.69 5.52
N GLY A 241 0.54 -7.81 4.75
CA GLY A 241 0.99 -9.10 4.20
C GLY A 241 0.35 -9.40 2.85
N THR A 242 0.87 -10.40 2.18
CA THR A 242 0.57 -10.74 0.79
C THR A 242 -0.03 -12.15 0.67
N PRO A 243 -0.94 -12.41 -0.32
CA PRO A 243 -1.45 -13.73 -0.62
C PRO A 243 -0.42 -14.58 -1.37
N PRO A 244 -0.68 -15.90 -1.63
CA PRO A 244 0.18 -16.78 -2.43
C PRO A 244 0.51 -16.24 -3.82
N GLY A 245 1.62 -16.73 -4.39
CA GLY A 245 2.05 -16.42 -5.76
C GLY A 245 3.16 -15.39 -5.84
N VAL A 246 3.89 -15.15 -4.74
CA VAL A 246 5.15 -14.40 -4.78
C VAL A 246 6.21 -15.16 -5.57
N GLY A 247 7.16 -14.46 -6.18
CA GLY A 247 8.16 -15.05 -7.06
C GLY A 247 9.01 -16.13 -6.38
N MET A 248 9.37 -15.92 -5.12
CA MET A 248 10.11 -16.91 -4.32
C MET A 248 9.30 -18.19 -4.09
N GLY A 249 7.96 -18.12 -4.07
CA GLY A 249 7.04 -19.25 -3.87
C GLY A 249 6.78 -20.08 -5.11
N VAL A 250 7.12 -19.60 -6.30
CA VAL A 250 6.86 -20.32 -7.57
C VAL A 250 7.62 -21.65 -7.61
N LYS A 251 6.92 -22.71 -8.01
CA LYS A 251 7.46 -24.06 -8.13
C LYS A 251 7.46 -24.50 -9.61
N PRO A 252 8.41 -25.37 -10.07
CA PRO A 252 9.55 -25.91 -9.29
C PRO A 252 10.65 -24.87 -9.04
N ASP A 253 10.78 -23.85 -9.92
CA ASP A 253 11.86 -22.87 -9.86
C ASP A 253 11.30 -21.48 -9.53
N PRO A 254 11.84 -20.78 -8.50
CA PRO A 254 11.47 -19.42 -8.20
C PRO A 254 11.65 -18.46 -9.38
N VAL A 255 10.76 -17.48 -9.49
CA VAL A 255 10.79 -16.43 -10.52
C VAL A 255 11.09 -15.09 -9.86
N PHE A 256 12.08 -14.37 -10.35
CA PHE A 256 12.45 -13.06 -9.84
C PHE A 256 12.42 -12.00 -10.94
N LEU A 257 12.10 -10.77 -10.53
CA LEU A 257 11.98 -9.61 -11.41
C LEU A 257 13.30 -9.27 -12.10
N LYS A 258 13.18 -8.92 -13.38
CA LYS A 258 14.27 -8.47 -14.25
C LYS A 258 13.98 -7.06 -14.73
N VAL A 259 15.02 -6.32 -15.09
CA VAL A 259 14.87 -5.03 -15.77
C VAL A 259 14.03 -5.22 -17.03
N GLY A 260 13.02 -4.37 -17.17
CA GLY A 260 12.03 -4.43 -18.27
C GLY A 260 10.71 -5.09 -17.89
N ASP A 261 10.66 -5.89 -16.80
CA ASP A 261 9.41 -6.49 -16.34
C ASP A 261 8.40 -5.42 -15.89
N VAL A 262 7.12 -5.73 -16.11
CA VAL A 262 5.99 -4.87 -15.75
C VAL A 262 5.07 -5.61 -14.79
N MET A 263 4.86 -5.03 -13.63
CA MET A 263 3.88 -5.49 -12.65
C MET A 263 2.59 -4.67 -12.80
N THR A 264 1.44 -5.33 -12.83
CA THR A 264 0.12 -4.69 -12.69
C THR A 264 -0.59 -5.36 -11.52
N LEU A 265 -0.98 -4.57 -10.52
CA LEU A 265 -1.56 -5.12 -9.30
C LEU A 265 -2.71 -4.25 -8.79
N GLY A 266 -3.62 -4.83 -8.04
CA GLY A 266 -4.77 -4.09 -7.54
C GLY A 266 -5.58 -4.87 -6.51
N LEU A 267 -6.45 -4.11 -5.83
CA LEU A 267 -7.46 -4.63 -4.92
C LEU A 267 -8.84 -4.11 -5.32
N GLN A 268 -9.84 -4.94 -5.09
CA GLN A 268 -11.24 -4.58 -5.34
C GLN A 268 -11.60 -3.26 -4.64
N GLY A 269 -12.11 -2.30 -5.42
CA GLY A 269 -12.52 -0.98 -4.93
C GLY A 269 -11.38 0.02 -4.68
N LEU A 270 -10.12 -0.43 -4.61
CA LEU A 270 -8.96 0.41 -4.29
C LEU A 270 -8.16 0.87 -5.52
N GLY A 271 -8.50 0.39 -6.72
CA GLY A 271 -7.81 0.71 -7.95
C GLY A 271 -6.65 -0.23 -8.28
N GLN A 272 -5.83 0.20 -9.23
CA GLN A 272 -4.69 -0.57 -9.76
C GLN A 272 -3.44 0.28 -9.81
N GLN A 273 -2.29 -0.37 -9.70
CA GLN A 273 -0.96 0.17 -9.89
C GLN A 273 -0.29 -0.52 -11.07
N LYS A 274 0.68 0.16 -11.70
CA LYS A 274 1.47 -0.42 -12.80
C LYS A 274 2.91 0.07 -12.72
N GLN A 275 3.84 -0.77 -12.27
CA GLN A 275 5.26 -0.42 -12.21
C GLN A 275 6.07 -1.18 -13.25
N LYS A 276 7.05 -0.50 -13.83
CA LYS A 276 8.12 -1.12 -14.63
C LYS A 276 9.39 -1.23 -13.79
N VAL A 277 10.06 -2.37 -13.90
CA VAL A 277 11.37 -2.56 -13.28
C VAL A 277 12.46 -1.95 -14.15
N VAL A 278 13.27 -1.06 -13.58
CA VAL A 278 14.36 -0.37 -14.27
C VAL A 278 15.70 -0.66 -13.59
N ALA A 279 16.80 -0.49 -14.33
CA ALA A 279 18.13 -0.57 -13.76
C ALA A 279 18.42 0.68 -12.90
N TYR A 280 19.21 0.49 -11.84
CA TYR A 280 19.79 1.61 -11.11
C TYR A 280 20.63 2.47 -12.07
N GLN A 281 20.44 3.77 -12.03
CA GLN A 281 21.25 4.75 -12.73
C GLN A 281 21.99 5.53 -11.66
N GLY A 282 23.31 5.33 -11.57
CA GLY A 282 24.19 5.97 -10.58
C GLY A 282 24.15 7.49 -10.60
#